data_e55931eea523c04e3f72d8e5627c6e5f
#
_entry.id   e55931eea523c04e3f72d8e5627c6e5f
#
_cell.length_a   1.000
_cell.length_b   1.000
_cell.length_c   1.000
_cell.angle_alpha   90.00
_cell.angle_beta   90.00
_cell.angle_gamma   90.00
#
_symmetry.space_group_name_H-M   'P 1'
#
loop_
_entity.id
_entity.type
_entity.pdbx_description
1 polymer ?
#
loop_
_entity_poly.entity_id
_entity_poly.type
_entity_poly.pdbx_seq_one_letter_code
_entity_poly.pdbx_strand_id
1 'polypeptide(L)'
;MKKLKLVCVAIAMACAAPTFAGGLLTNTNQNVAFNRMMSREASIGIDGVYYNPAGVVFMGDGHHLSLNWQLAYQTRSIENGYALFTNNVNNPTTPRYIKGKAFAPVIPSLQYAYNKGKWSFQANFALTGGGGKCTFDNGLGSFEKIVAETALGACQLAGVVDGVANQYGVPAVFSTDQRFGTEGKYSYESYMHGRQYYYGLSIGAAYKVSKNFSAFVGLRTVYASCNYYGYVENIKVGNMPLYQVLDPTKEDAANIELSCDQTGLGFTPIIGIDYKTGRWNFSAKYEFKTRMRLKNKSVNQAPSIGNLADNLRNAYIKGGVPEQAADAILGNQMVQGAMGQLKNQFDTKLEEAIGEYEDGKKIAGDIPAYLTLGAGYSPIDALHINVGFHWFDDIHATSYNNRNKKLDHGTLEYNAGIEYDINKKFPVSTGWQSTNYGLPKEEADTPASARYMDDKSFVTSSNSVAVGGVYHINKKMDLNVAYFHTFYQHKKTTETVQLSAEKSVNYTSDYTRNNNVFAVGLDINF
;
A
#
# COMPACT_ATOMS: atom_id res chain seq x y z
N MET A 1 0.97 -39.57 -18.39
CA MET A 1 0.04 -38.81 -17.55
C MET A 1 0.61 -37.40 -17.33
N LYS A 2 0.16 -36.43 -18.13
CA LYS A 2 0.56 -35.04 -17.98
C LYS A 2 -0.22 -34.45 -16.80
N LYS A 3 0.51 -33.90 -15.82
CA LYS A 3 -0.02 -33.36 -14.57
C LYS A 3 -1.01 -32.22 -14.87
N LEU A 4 -2.26 -32.40 -14.51
CA LEU A 4 -3.26 -31.34 -14.46
C LEU A 4 -2.82 -30.37 -13.36
N LYS A 5 -2.20 -29.27 -13.73
CA LYS A 5 -1.87 -28.18 -12.78
C LYS A 5 -3.10 -27.30 -12.67
N LEU A 6 -3.93 -27.56 -11.69
CA LEU A 6 -4.99 -26.64 -11.29
C LEU A 6 -4.33 -25.49 -10.53
N VAL A 7 -4.36 -24.30 -11.12
CA VAL A 7 -3.81 -23.08 -10.50
C VAL A 7 -4.93 -22.40 -9.72
N CYS A 8 -4.86 -22.47 -8.40
CA CYS A 8 -5.68 -21.65 -7.53
C CYS A 8 -4.83 -20.53 -6.91
N VAL A 9 -5.25 -19.31 -6.81
CA VAL A 9 -4.49 -18.13 -6.40
C VAL A 9 -4.82 -17.72 -4.96
N ALA A 10 -3.80 -17.32 -4.23
CA ALA A 10 -3.88 -16.95 -2.82
C ALA A 10 -4.43 -15.55 -2.56
N ILE A 11 -5.17 -15.41 -1.47
CA ILE A 11 -5.53 -14.10 -0.90
C ILE A 11 -4.41 -13.65 0.04
N ALA A 12 -3.47 -12.86 -0.42
CA ALA A 12 -2.61 -12.10 0.47
C ALA A 12 -3.20 -10.68 0.64
N MET A 13 -3.70 -10.35 1.82
CA MET A 13 -4.19 -9.01 2.12
C MET A 13 -3.05 -8.11 2.56
N ALA A 14 -2.18 -7.70 1.64
CA ALA A 14 -1.25 -6.61 1.92
C ALA A 14 -1.94 -5.28 1.60
N CYS A 15 -2.29 -4.53 2.62
CA CYS A 15 -2.86 -3.20 2.42
C CYS A 15 -1.78 -2.24 1.97
N ALA A 16 -1.96 -1.69 0.78
CA ALA A 16 -1.10 -0.65 0.26
C ALA A 16 -1.08 0.57 1.18
N ALA A 17 0.11 0.99 1.57
CA ALA A 17 0.31 2.29 2.17
C ALA A 17 -0.24 3.37 1.23
N PRO A 18 -1.08 4.30 1.71
CA PRO A 18 -1.33 5.52 0.96
C PRO A 18 0.00 6.29 0.91
N THR A 19 0.59 6.40 -0.27
CA THR A 19 1.74 7.25 -0.46
C THR A 19 1.26 8.67 -0.75
N PHE A 20 1.58 9.59 0.15
CA PHE A 20 1.65 11.02 -0.16
C PHE A 20 2.92 11.28 -0.99
N ALA A 21 3.18 12.51 -1.41
CA ALA A 21 4.46 12.87 -2.03
C ALA A 21 5.63 12.33 -1.19
N GLY A 22 6.57 11.65 -1.81
CA GLY A 22 7.70 10.99 -1.15
C GLY A 22 8.04 9.62 -1.72
N GLY A 23 8.95 8.90 -1.07
CA GLY A 23 9.31 7.53 -1.38
C GLY A 23 8.16 6.52 -1.18
N LEU A 24 8.43 5.25 -1.36
CA LEU A 24 7.42 4.18 -1.25
C LEU A 24 6.68 4.17 0.09
N LEU A 25 7.37 4.55 1.16
CA LEU A 25 6.81 4.63 2.51
C LEU A 25 6.94 6.03 3.12
N THR A 26 7.94 6.81 2.72
CA THR A 26 8.29 8.10 3.32
C THR A 26 7.39 9.21 2.82
N ASN A 27 6.84 10.02 3.73
CA ASN A 27 6.09 11.23 3.41
C ASN A 27 7.00 12.46 3.47
N THR A 28 7.03 13.25 2.40
CA THR A 28 7.82 14.49 2.32
C THR A 28 6.97 15.75 2.54
N ASN A 29 5.66 15.69 2.46
CA ASN A 29 4.72 16.80 2.67
C ASN A 29 4.50 17.08 4.19
N GLN A 30 5.56 17.45 4.92
CA GLN A 30 5.49 17.62 6.37
C GLN A 30 5.27 19.08 6.84
N ASN A 31 5.15 20.03 5.92
CA ASN A 31 4.87 21.43 6.21
C ASN A 31 4.09 22.08 5.07
N VAL A 32 3.26 23.08 5.37
CA VAL A 32 2.45 23.79 4.36
C VAL A 32 3.32 24.58 3.39
N ALA A 33 4.51 25.03 3.81
CA ALA A 33 5.45 25.70 2.91
C ALA A 33 5.90 24.78 1.75
N PHE A 34 6.09 23.47 2.02
CA PHE A 34 6.33 22.49 0.96
C PHE A 34 5.07 22.28 0.11
N ASN A 35 3.92 22.16 0.73
CA ASN A 35 2.66 21.90 0.02
C ASN A 35 2.28 23.01 -0.95
N ARG A 36 2.81 24.23 -0.82
CA ARG A 36 2.60 25.35 -1.73
C ARG A 36 3.71 25.57 -2.77
N MET A 37 4.90 24.95 -2.56
CA MET A 37 6.08 25.24 -3.40
C MET A 37 6.80 23.98 -3.91
N MET A 38 6.67 22.82 -3.23
CA MET A 38 7.24 21.50 -3.53
C MET A 38 8.77 21.41 -3.65
N SER A 39 9.51 22.48 -3.36
CA SER A 39 10.96 22.50 -3.31
C SER A 39 11.40 23.42 -2.17
N ARG A 40 11.84 22.84 -1.05
CA ARG A 40 12.18 23.56 0.18
C ARG A 40 13.56 23.19 0.74
N GLU A 41 14.30 22.32 0.06
CA GLU A 41 15.56 21.75 0.50
C GLU A 41 16.62 22.83 0.75
N ALA A 42 16.63 23.90 -0.05
CA ALA A 42 17.56 25.02 0.10
C ALA A 42 16.91 26.27 0.71
N SER A 43 15.68 26.17 1.22
CA SER A 43 15.02 27.30 1.86
C SER A 43 15.48 27.46 3.32
N ILE A 44 15.61 28.72 3.77
CA ILE A 44 15.89 29.07 5.14
C ILE A 44 14.59 29.56 5.78
N GLY A 45 13.96 28.72 6.55
CA GLY A 45 12.69 28.96 7.21
C GLY A 45 12.45 27.95 8.31
N ILE A 46 11.34 28.09 9.07
CA ILE A 46 11.02 27.14 10.16
C ILE A 46 10.69 25.74 9.61
N ASP A 47 10.16 25.62 8.42
CA ASP A 47 9.96 24.36 7.71
C ASP A 47 11.29 23.62 7.45
N GLY A 48 12.41 24.36 7.43
CA GLY A 48 13.76 23.82 7.34
C GLY A 48 14.08 22.81 8.44
N VAL A 49 13.44 22.84 9.59
CA VAL A 49 13.59 21.82 10.64
C VAL A 49 13.40 20.40 10.09
N TYR A 50 12.60 20.24 9.04
CA TYR A 50 12.51 19.00 8.30
C TYR A 50 13.33 19.02 6.98
N TYR A 51 13.22 20.07 6.16
CA TYR A 51 13.77 20.07 4.79
C TYR A 51 15.25 20.43 4.72
N ASN A 52 15.69 21.44 5.51
CA ASN A 52 17.06 21.98 5.56
C ASN A 52 17.48 22.29 7.00
N PRO A 53 17.62 21.28 7.86
CA PRO A 53 17.84 21.54 9.29
C PRO A 53 19.15 22.25 9.60
N ALA A 54 20.16 22.15 8.74
CA ALA A 54 21.38 22.92 8.88
C ALA A 54 21.16 24.43 8.61
N GLY A 55 20.25 24.76 7.67
CA GLY A 55 19.96 26.16 7.30
C GLY A 55 19.17 26.93 8.36
N VAL A 56 18.43 26.26 9.25
CA VAL A 56 17.59 26.90 10.28
C VAL A 56 18.38 27.83 11.21
N VAL A 57 19.66 27.54 11.46
CA VAL A 57 20.53 28.40 12.29
C VAL A 57 20.78 29.79 11.70
N PHE A 58 20.43 30.02 10.42
CA PHE A 58 20.53 31.32 9.77
C PHE A 58 19.26 32.17 9.85
N MET A 59 18.17 31.68 10.48
CA MET A 59 16.92 32.43 10.67
C MET A 59 17.04 33.58 11.67
N GLY A 60 18.04 33.73 12.43
CA GLY A 60 18.14 34.71 13.53
C GLY A 60 17.82 34.09 14.88
N ASP A 61 18.21 34.83 15.94
CA ASP A 61 18.02 34.39 17.32
C ASP A 61 16.55 34.48 17.74
N GLY A 62 16.11 33.54 18.60
CA GLY A 62 14.76 33.49 19.12
C GLY A 62 14.13 32.11 19.04
N HIS A 63 12.85 32.06 19.33
CA HIS A 63 12.03 30.87 19.15
C HIS A 63 11.23 30.96 17.88
N HIS A 64 11.19 29.86 17.15
CA HIS A 64 10.45 29.72 15.90
C HIS A 64 9.56 28.48 16.00
N LEU A 65 8.29 28.61 15.67
CA LEU A 65 7.29 27.54 15.75
C LEU A 65 6.45 27.53 14.48
N SER A 66 6.20 26.37 13.92
CA SER A 66 5.25 26.14 12.84
C SER A 66 4.25 25.07 13.25
N LEU A 67 2.97 25.39 13.15
CA LEU A 67 1.85 24.48 13.37
C LEU A 67 1.11 24.28 12.03
N ASN A 68 0.96 23.03 11.61
CA ASN A 68 0.40 22.71 10.31
C ASN A 68 -0.74 21.71 10.42
N TRP A 69 -1.74 21.92 9.59
CA TRP A 69 -2.85 21.04 9.37
C TRP A 69 -3.04 20.79 7.87
N GLN A 70 -3.19 19.53 7.49
CA GLN A 70 -3.46 19.13 6.13
C GLN A 70 -4.70 18.23 6.08
N LEU A 71 -5.47 18.37 5.01
CA LEU A 71 -6.57 17.50 4.64
C LEU A 71 -6.21 16.84 3.32
N ALA A 72 -6.23 15.52 3.28
CA ALA A 72 -5.93 14.76 2.08
C ALA A 72 -7.12 13.90 1.65
N TYR A 73 -7.44 13.94 0.37
CA TYR A 73 -8.39 13.06 -0.28
C TYR A 73 -7.73 12.34 -1.45
N GLN A 74 -7.66 11.02 -1.35
CA GLN A 74 -7.07 10.17 -2.38
C GLN A 74 -8.08 9.12 -2.85
N THR A 75 -8.08 8.83 -4.14
CA THR A 75 -8.72 7.65 -4.71
C THR A 75 -7.68 6.70 -5.30
N ARG A 76 -7.94 5.42 -5.17
CA ARG A 76 -7.17 4.33 -5.79
C ARG A 76 -8.11 3.55 -6.68
N SER A 77 -7.81 3.49 -7.95
CA SER A 77 -8.68 2.84 -8.93
C SER A 77 -7.94 1.68 -9.59
N ILE A 78 -8.64 0.57 -9.71
CA ILE A 78 -8.16 -0.63 -10.36
C ILE A 78 -9.22 -1.05 -11.37
N GLU A 79 -8.79 -1.29 -12.61
CA GLU A 79 -9.62 -1.94 -13.60
C GLU A 79 -9.07 -3.35 -13.83
N ASN A 80 -9.85 -4.38 -13.43
CA ASN A 80 -9.46 -5.78 -13.55
C ASN A 80 -10.26 -6.47 -14.64
N GLY A 81 -9.58 -6.98 -15.66
CA GLY A 81 -10.16 -7.80 -16.70
C GLY A 81 -9.88 -9.29 -16.46
N TYR A 82 -10.94 -10.11 -16.36
CA TYR A 82 -10.82 -11.55 -16.20
C TYR A 82 -12.05 -12.29 -16.73
N ALA A 83 -11.85 -13.24 -17.60
CA ALA A 83 -12.96 -13.94 -18.26
C ALA A 83 -13.92 -14.62 -17.27
N LEU A 84 -13.41 -15.16 -16.14
CA LEU A 84 -14.25 -15.84 -15.16
C LEU A 84 -15.16 -14.89 -14.35
N PHE A 85 -14.96 -13.58 -14.43
CA PHE A 85 -15.86 -12.63 -13.76
C PHE A 85 -17.27 -12.63 -14.33
N THR A 86 -17.43 -13.07 -15.59
CA THR A 86 -18.75 -13.26 -16.20
C THR A 86 -19.58 -14.34 -15.52
N ASN A 87 -18.96 -15.23 -14.74
CA ASN A 87 -19.64 -16.28 -13.97
C ASN A 87 -20.21 -15.81 -12.63
N ASN A 88 -19.93 -14.57 -12.21
CA ASN A 88 -20.53 -14.00 -10.99
C ASN A 88 -22.01 -13.71 -11.23
N VAL A 89 -22.91 -14.41 -10.53
CA VAL A 89 -24.35 -14.28 -10.72
C VAL A 89 -24.89 -12.90 -10.31
N ASN A 90 -24.22 -12.21 -9.39
CA ASN A 90 -24.64 -10.88 -8.93
C ASN A 90 -24.11 -9.75 -9.83
N ASN A 91 -23.01 -10.00 -10.56
CA ASN A 91 -22.40 -9.02 -11.45
C ASN A 91 -21.65 -9.73 -12.58
N PRO A 92 -22.33 -10.17 -13.67
CA PRO A 92 -21.71 -10.95 -14.75
C PRO A 92 -20.98 -10.08 -15.79
N THR A 93 -20.23 -9.06 -15.35
CA THR A 93 -19.50 -8.15 -16.24
C THR A 93 -18.00 -8.25 -16.10
N THR A 94 -17.25 -7.89 -17.13
CA THR A 94 -15.81 -7.69 -17.15
C THR A 94 -15.49 -6.59 -18.16
N PRO A 95 -14.54 -5.64 -17.87
CA PRO A 95 -13.72 -5.55 -16.66
C PRO A 95 -14.50 -5.05 -15.42
N ARG A 96 -13.88 -5.26 -14.25
CA ARG A 96 -14.32 -4.70 -12.96
C ARG A 96 -13.65 -3.36 -12.70
N TYR A 97 -14.44 -2.36 -12.36
CA TYR A 97 -13.94 -1.07 -11.86
C TYR A 97 -14.04 -1.03 -10.34
N ILE A 98 -12.90 -1.03 -9.69
CA ILE A 98 -12.78 -1.05 -8.23
C ILE A 98 -12.18 0.27 -7.78
N LYS A 99 -12.84 0.94 -6.84
CA LYS A 99 -12.42 2.26 -6.35
C LYS A 99 -12.26 2.26 -4.85
N GLY A 100 -11.03 2.35 -4.40
CA GLY A 100 -10.71 2.62 -3.00
C GLY A 100 -10.72 4.12 -2.71
N LYS A 101 -11.22 4.49 -1.55
CA LYS A 101 -11.27 5.87 -1.05
C LYS A 101 -10.42 6.00 0.19
N ALA A 102 -9.52 6.98 0.21
CA ALA A 102 -8.74 7.33 1.38
C ALA A 102 -8.98 8.80 1.72
N PHE A 103 -9.49 9.05 2.90
CA PHE A 103 -9.74 10.38 3.42
C PHE A 103 -9.04 10.57 4.76
N ALA A 104 -8.18 11.58 4.83
CA ALA A 104 -7.50 11.97 6.05
C ALA A 104 -7.82 13.44 6.35
N PRO A 105 -8.84 13.71 7.20
CA PRO A 105 -9.28 15.08 7.48
C PRO A 105 -8.28 15.88 8.31
N VAL A 106 -7.39 15.20 9.04
CA VAL A 106 -6.40 15.84 9.91
C VAL A 106 -5.07 15.11 9.79
N ILE A 107 -4.09 15.80 9.20
CA ILE A 107 -2.69 15.37 9.16
C ILE A 107 -1.88 16.51 9.83
N PRO A 108 -1.60 16.40 11.13
CA PRO A 108 -0.90 17.45 11.86
C PRO A 108 0.61 17.34 11.68
N SER A 109 1.27 18.49 11.72
CA SER A 109 2.72 18.54 11.94
C SER A 109 3.11 19.77 12.73
N LEU A 110 4.25 19.67 13.43
CA LEU A 110 4.81 20.73 14.26
C LEU A 110 6.32 20.78 14.04
N GLN A 111 6.83 21.98 13.75
CA GLN A 111 8.26 22.27 13.72
C GLN A 111 8.57 23.35 14.75
N TYR A 112 9.65 23.15 15.48
CA TYR A 112 10.13 24.10 16.49
C TYR A 112 11.64 24.24 16.40
N ALA A 113 12.13 25.48 16.52
CA ALA A 113 13.55 25.77 16.62
C ALA A 113 13.80 26.87 17.68
N TYR A 114 14.86 26.69 18.44
CA TYR A 114 15.41 27.71 19.33
C TYR A 114 16.82 28.07 18.85
N ASN A 115 16.98 29.26 18.32
CA ASN A 115 18.24 29.77 17.81
C ASN A 115 18.89 30.71 18.82
N LYS A 116 20.17 30.50 19.12
CA LYS A 116 20.97 31.39 19.96
C LYS A 116 22.43 31.41 19.48
N GLY A 117 22.87 32.54 18.96
CA GLY A 117 24.24 32.76 18.49
C GLY A 117 24.62 31.79 17.34
N LYS A 118 25.45 30.79 17.61
CA LYS A 118 25.88 29.77 16.63
C LYS A 118 25.07 28.49 16.67
N TRP A 119 24.10 28.33 17.55
CA TRP A 119 23.36 27.11 17.77
C TRP A 119 21.90 27.24 17.41
N SER A 120 21.34 26.19 16.86
CA SER A 120 19.91 25.99 16.68
C SER A 120 19.53 24.61 17.23
N PHE A 121 18.65 24.58 18.22
CA PHE A 121 18.07 23.34 18.76
C PHE A 121 16.69 23.15 18.16
N GLN A 122 16.43 21.98 17.60
CA GLN A 122 15.30 21.75 16.72
C GLN A 122 14.50 20.52 17.14
N ALA A 123 13.18 20.60 16.95
CA ALA A 123 12.25 19.48 17.11
C ALA A 123 11.21 19.48 15.97
N ASN A 124 10.89 18.30 15.44
CA ASN A 124 9.84 18.10 14.45
C ASN A 124 8.96 16.91 14.85
N PHE A 125 7.65 17.08 14.79
CA PHE A 125 6.68 16.01 14.88
C PHE A 125 5.81 15.99 13.63
N ALA A 126 5.73 14.84 12.96
CA ALA A 126 4.88 14.67 11.78
C ALA A 126 4.56 13.19 11.50
N LEU A 127 3.65 12.95 10.56
CA LEU A 127 3.46 11.64 9.94
C LEU A 127 4.54 11.44 8.88
N THR A 128 5.62 10.76 9.25
CA THR A 128 6.81 10.56 8.40
C THR A 128 6.66 9.46 7.37
N GLY A 129 5.56 8.69 7.44
CA GLY A 129 5.29 7.62 6.50
C GLY A 129 3.86 7.10 6.60
N GLY A 130 3.44 6.39 5.56
CA GLY A 130 2.08 5.88 5.44
C GLY A 130 1.07 6.99 5.20
N GLY A 131 -0.17 6.77 5.49
CA GLY A 131 -1.24 7.76 5.39
C GLY A 131 -2.61 7.13 5.44
N GLY A 132 -3.57 7.76 6.05
CA GLY A 132 -4.97 7.51 6.09
C GLY A 132 -5.47 6.06 6.09
N LYS A 133 -6.77 5.92 6.21
CA LYS A 133 -7.47 4.66 5.98
C LYS A 133 -7.94 4.64 4.52
N CYS A 134 -7.55 3.62 3.75
CA CYS A 134 -8.08 3.35 2.42
C CYS A 134 -9.09 2.21 2.50
N THR A 135 -10.29 2.41 1.97
CA THR A 135 -11.38 1.45 2.03
C THR A 135 -11.82 1.06 0.63
N PHE A 136 -12.01 -0.24 0.41
CA PHE A 136 -12.61 -0.84 -0.77
C PHE A 136 -13.88 -1.57 -0.33
N ASP A 137 -15.03 -0.92 -0.56
CA ASP A 137 -16.32 -1.35 0.00
C ASP A 137 -16.82 -2.69 -0.56
N ASN A 138 -16.36 -3.09 -1.74
CA ASN A 138 -16.69 -4.36 -2.39
C ASN A 138 -15.44 -5.27 -2.58
N GLY A 139 -14.43 -5.09 -1.71
CA GLY A 139 -13.18 -5.84 -1.81
C GLY A 139 -12.35 -5.50 -3.05
N LEU A 140 -11.58 -6.46 -3.52
CA LEU A 140 -10.63 -6.32 -4.63
C LEU A 140 -10.92 -7.33 -5.75
N GLY A 141 -10.49 -7.03 -6.99
CA GLY A 141 -10.57 -7.96 -8.10
C GLY A 141 -9.77 -9.24 -7.89
N SER A 142 -8.65 -9.16 -7.18
CA SER A 142 -7.89 -10.34 -6.76
C SER A 142 -8.67 -11.24 -5.79
N PHE A 143 -9.57 -10.71 -4.98
CA PHE A 143 -10.46 -11.51 -4.14
C PHE A 143 -11.50 -12.25 -4.98
N GLU A 144 -12.14 -11.53 -5.92
CA GLU A 144 -13.06 -12.14 -6.87
C GLU A 144 -12.39 -13.21 -7.72
N LYS A 145 -11.16 -12.97 -8.19
CA LYS A 145 -10.35 -13.93 -8.95
C LYS A 145 -10.26 -15.27 -8.23
N ILE A 146 -9.99 -15.25 -6.94
CA ILE A 146 -9.87 -16.47 -6.11
C ILE A 146 -11.20 -17.19 -6.00
N VAL A 147 -12.28 -16.48 -5.72
CA VAL A 147 -13.62 -17.08 -5.65
C VAL A 147 -13.99 -17.71 -6.98
N ALA A 148 -13.74 -17.02 -8.09
CA ALA A 148 -14.00 -17.52 -9.44
C ALA A 148 -13.21 -18.80 -9.77
N GLU A 149 -11.92 -18.83 -9.44
CA GLU A 149 -11.07 -20.01 -9.64
C GLU A 149 -11.45 -21.16 -8.70
N THR A 150 -11.83 -20.86 -7.45
CA THR A 150 -12.35 -21.86 -6.50
C THR A 150 -13.65 -22.45 -6.99
N ALA A 151 -14.56 -21.65 -7.52
CA ALA A 151 -15.82 -22.12 -8.07
C ALA A 151 -15.60 -23.06 -9.29
N LEU A 152 -14.70 -22.66 -10.19
CA LEU A 152 -14.34 -23.52 -11.33
C LEU A 152 -13.72 -24.85 -10.85
N GLY A 153 -12.80 -24.79 -9.88
CA GLY A 153 -12.16 -25.99 -9.31
C GLY A 153 -13.16 -26.90 -8.59
N ALA A 154 -14.12 -26.34 -7.86
CA ALA A 154 -15.18 -27.11 -7.20
C ALA A 154 -16.08 -27.83 -8.24
N CYS A 155 -16.46 -27.16 -9.32
CA CYS A 155 -17.20 -27.78 -10.42
C CYS A 155 -16.41 -28.90 -11.10
N GLN A 156 -15.10 -28.71 -11.32
CA GLN A 156 -14.24 -29.74 -11.89
C GLN A 156 -14.12 -30.96 -10.96
N LEU A 157 -13.92 -30.75 -9.67
CA LEU A 157 -13.90 -31.82 -8.66
C LEU A 157 -15.24 -32.57 -8.63
N ALA A 158 -16.36 -31.82 -8.62
CA ALA A 158 -17.70 -32.40 -8.67
C ALA A 158 -17.89 -33.30 -9.90
N GLY A 159 -17.43 -32.83 -11.07
CA GLY A 159 -17.46 -33.63 -12.31
C GLY A 159 -16.62 -34.91 -12.25
N VAL A 160 -15.42 -34.86 -11.61
CA VAL A 160 -14.58 -36.05 -11.42
C VAL A 160 -15.25 -37.05 -10.48
N VAL A 161 -15.77 -36.56 -9.33
CA VAL A 161 -16.42 -37.41 -8.32
C VAL A 161 -17.68 -38.07 -8.88
N ASP A 162 -18.55 -37.30 -9.54
CA ASP A 162 -19.78 -37.83 -10.15
C ASP A 162 -19.49 -38.72 -11.36
N GLY A 163 -18.43 -38.43 -12.13
CA GLY A 163 -17.97 -39.29 -13.22
C GLY A 163 -17.52 -40.67 -12.74
N VAL A 164 -16.83 -40.72 -11.60
CA VAL A 164 -16.50 -42.00 -10.94
C VAL A 164 -17.76 -42.67 -10.34
N ALA A 165 -18.66 -41.90 -9.71
CA ALA A 165 -19.89 -42.39 -9.15
C ALA A 165 -20.74 -43.10 -10.22
N ASN A 166 -20.85 -42.56 -11.41
CA ASN A 166 -21.55 -43.16 -12.53
C ASN A 166 -21.02 -44.56 -12.93
N GLN A 167 -19.70 -44.81 -12.75
CA GLN A 167 -19.12 -46.15 -13.01
C GLN A 167 -19.62 -47.21 -12.00
N TYR A 168 -20.07 -46.76 -10.83
CA TYR A 168 -20.71 -47.62 -9.78
C TYR A 168 -22.25 -47.60 -9.85
N GLY A 169 -22.84 -47.04 -10.92
CA GLY A 169 -24.29 -46.94 -11.09
C GLY A 169 -24.95 -45.89 -10.18
N VAL A 170 -24.17 -44.99 -9.58
CA VAL A 170 -24.67 -43.92 -8.71
C VAL A 170 -24.90 -42.66 -9.57
N PRO A 171 -26.12 -42.07 -9.54
CA PRO A 171 -26.39 -40.82 -10.27
C PRO A 171 -25.50 -39.65 -9.80
N ALA A 172 -25.29 -38.69 -10.68
CA ALA A 172 -24.57 -37.44 -10.33
C ALA A 172 -25.26 -36.72 -9.16
N VAL A 173 -24.46 -36.26 -8.21
CA VAL A 173 -24.94 -35.59 -6.99
C VAL A 173 -24.42 -34.14 -6.93
N PHE A 174 -23.14 -33.92 -7.20
CA PHE A 174 -22.48 -32.62 -6.97
C PHE A 174 -22.46 -31.73 -8.21
N SER A 175 -22.32 -32.29 -9.41
CA SER A 175 -22.28 -31.56 -10.68
C SER A 175 -23.66 -31.15 -11.23
N THR A 176 -24.72 -31.39 -10.47
CA THR A 176 -26.10 -31.02 -10.84
C THR A 176 -26.35 -29.52 -10.70
N ASP A 177 -27.33 -28.99 -11.45
CA ASP A 177 -27.70 -27.55 -11.38
C ASP A 177 -28.25 -27.14 -10.02
N GLN A 178 -28.79 -28.08 -9.22
CA GLN A 178 -29.23 -27.80 -7.84
C GLN A 178 -28.08 -27.62 -6.86
N ARG A 179 -26.84 -27.98 -7.26
CA ARG A 179 -25.64 -27.89 -6.45
C ARG A 179 -24.57 -27.02 -7.13
N PHE A 180 -23.38 -27.58 -7.43
CA PHE A 180 -22.29 -26.81 -8.02
C PHE A 180 -22.53 -26.45 -9.49
N GLY A 181 -23.28 -27.31 -10.23
CA GLY A 181 -23.37 -27.19 -11.69
C GLY A 181 -22.03 -27.47 -12.36
N THR A 182 -21.94 -27.12 -13.63
CA THR A 182 -20.74 -27.33 -14.50
C THR A 182 -20.11 -26.04 -14.99
N GLU A 183 -20.78 -24.90 -14.83
CA GLU A 183 -20.40 -23.62 -15.46
C GLU A 183 -19.44 -22.76 -14.61
N GLY A 184 -19.19 -23.14 -13.33
CA GLY A 184 -18.36 -22.36 -12.42
C GLY A 184 -19.02 -21.04 -12.00
N LYS A 185 -20.37 -20.98 -11.96
CA LYS A 185 -21.12 -19.84 -11.43
C LYS A 185 -20.84 -19.67 -9.94
N TYR A 186 -20.77 -18.41 -9.50
CA TYR A 186 -20.52 -18.09 -8.08
C TYR A 186 -21.17 -16.78 -7.64
N SER A 187 -21.27 -16.64 -6.33
CA SER A 187 -21.50 -15.36 -5.65
C SER A 187 -20.71 -15.30 -4.36
N TYR A 188 -20.45 -14.11 -3.87
CA TYR A 188 -19.69 -13.86 -2.64
C TYR A 188 -19.93 -12.42 -2.16
N GLU A 189 -19.47 -12.14 -0.96
CA GLU A 189 -19.36 -10.78 -0.42
C GLU A 189 -17.92 -10.54 0.01
N SER A 190 -17.43 -9.31 -0.15
CA SER A 190 -16.08 -8.96 0.27
C SER A 190 -15.95 -7.49 0.63
N TYR A 191 -14.97 -7.23 1.48
CA TYR A 191 -14.62 -5.91 1.94
C TYR A 191 -13.13 -5.87 2.28
N MET A 192 -12.52 -4.68 2.17
CA MET A 192 -11.16 -4.50 2.61
C MET A 192 -10.90 -3.06 3.04
N HIS A 193 -10.14 -2.89 4.11
CA HIS A 193 -9.45 -1.62 4.38
C HIS A 193 -8.04 -1.83 4.92
N GLY A 194 -7.22 -0.80 4.72
CA GLY A 194 -5.90 -0.70 5.32
C GLY A 194 -5.58 0.71 5.77
N ARG A 195 -4.83 0.79 6.87
CA ARG A 195 -4.35 2.04 7.45
C ARG A 195 -2.91 1.87 7.92
N GLN A 196 -2.08 2.84 7.61
CA GLN A 196 -0.70 2.88 8.10
C GLN A 196 -0.39 4.29 8.59
N TYR A 197 0.13 4.40 9.81
CA TYR A 197 0.65 5.64 10.37
C TYR A 197 2.05 5.40 10.94
N TYR A 198 3.00 6.20 10.49
CA TYR A 198 4.35 6.26 11.01
C TYR A 198 4.56 7.64 11.62
N TYR A 199 4.38 7.73 12.92
CA TYR A 199 4.57 8.96 13.68
C TYR A 199 6.07 9.17 13.94
N GLY A 200 6.62 10.30 13.50
CA GLY A 200 8.03 10.65 13.66
C GLY A 200 8.20 11.83 14.60
N LEU A 201 9.02 11.66 15.62
CA LEU A 201 9.53 12.74 16.45
C LEU A 201 11.02 12.88 16.22
N SER A 202 11.44 13.98 15.60
CA SER A 202 12.86 14.30 15.38
C SER A 202 13.32 15.36 16.39
N ILE A 203 14.53 15.19 16.89
CA ILE A 203 15.26 16.21 17.67
C ILE A 203 16.68 16.33 17.12
N GLY A 204 17.25 17.52 17.17
CA GLY A 204 18.61 17.72 16.69
C GLY A 204 19.14 19.12 16.96
N ALA A 205 20.38 19.33 16.56
CA ALA A 205 21.03 20.62 16.68
C ALA A 205 21.83 20.97 15.42
N ALA A 206 21.73 22.21 14.98
CA ALA A 206 22.61 22.78 13.96
C ALA A 206 23.63 23.73 14.60
N TYR A 207 24.81 23.75 14.01
CA TYR A 207 25.89 24.62 14.42
C TYR A 207 26.39 25.47 13.23
N LYS A 208 26.41 26.78 13.39
CA LYS A 208 26.96 27.73 12.44
C LYS A 208 28.50 27.72 12.55
N VAL A 209 29.14 26.94 11.68
CA VAL A 209 30.61 26.78 11.64
C VAL A 209 31.26 28.10 11.20
N SER A 210 30.68 28.75 10.17
CA SER A 210 31.09 30.05 9.69
C SER A 210 29.86 30.92 9.38
N LYS A 211 30.07 32.16 8.93
CA LYS A 211 28.97 33.03 8.49
C LYS A 211 28.17 32.47 7.29
N ASN A 212 28.77 31.55 6.55
CA ASN A 212 28.22 30.97 5.32
C ASN A 212 27.92 29.48 5.38
N PHE A 213 28.45 28.76 6.38
CA PHE A 213 28.39 27.30 6.43
C PHE A 213 27.89 26.83 7.80
N SER A 214 26.99 25.87 7.77
CA SER A 214 26.47 25.21 8.96
C SER A 214 26.35 23.69 8.76
N ALA A 215 26.29 22.97 9.87
CA ALA A 215 26.09 21.54 9.90
C ALA A 215 25.02 21.16 10.95
N PHE A 216 24.33 20.06 10.72
CA PHE A 216 23.28 19.54 11.58
C PHE A 216 23.50 18.08 11.90
N VAL A 217 23.14 17.68 13.11
CA VAL A 217 23.00 16.29 13.54
C VAL A 217 21.71 16.13 14.33
N GLY A 218 20.99 15.04 14.07
CA GLY A 218 19.71 14.75 14.74
C GLY A 218 19.37 13.27 14.74
N LEU A 219 18.30 12.98 15.45
CA LEU A 219 17.72 11.64 15.56
C LEU A 219 16.20 11.74 15.46
N ARG A 220 15.61 10.86 14.62
CA ARG A 220 14.16 10.67 14.58
C ARG A 220 13.80 9.35 15.23
N THR A 221 12.85 9.37 16.15
CA THR A 221 12.15 8.19 16.65
C THR A 221 10.88 8.02 15.84
N VAL A 222 10.64 6.82 15.32
CA VAL A 222 9.46 6.50 14.51
C VAL A 222 8.66 5.40 15.20
N TYR A 223 7.38 5.68 15.48
CA TYR A 223 6.41 4.70 15.95
C TYR A 223 5.43 4.37 14.82
N ALA A 224 5.38 3.09 14.43
CA ALA A 224 4.44 2.58 13.43
C ALA A 224 3.19 2.01 14.10
N SER A 225 2.02 2.38 13.57
CA SER A 225 0.71 1.82 13.92
C SER A 225 -0.06 1.55 12.64
N CYS A 226 -0.19 0.28 12.29
CA CYS A 226 -0.88 -0.17 11.09
C CYS A 226 -2.07 -1.04 11.49
N ASN A 227 -3.12 -1.02 10.68
CA ASN A 227 -4.30 -1.87 10.86
C ASN A 227 -4.78 -2.34 9.49
N TYR A 228 -5.03 -3.63 9.37
CA TYR A 228 -5.52 -4.27 8.16
C TYR A 228 -6.72 -5.13 8.50
N TYR A 229 -7.78 -4.96 7.74
CA TYR A 229 -9.00 -5.75 7.89
C TYR A 229 -9.60 -6.04 6.53
N GLY A 230 -10.09 -7.25 6.36
CA GLY A 230 -10.82 -7.63 5.18
C GLY A 230 -11.42 -9.01 5.29
N TYR A 231 -12.43 -9.26 4.47
CA TYR A 231 -13.10 -10.55 4.43
C TYR A 231 -13.54 -10.92 3.01
N VAL A 232 -13.73 -12.21 2.82
CA VAL A 232 -14.49 -12.82 1.72
C VAL A 232 -15.41 -13.84 2.37
N GLU A 233 -16.71 -13.65 2.24
CA GLU A 233 -17.72 -14.45 2.92
C GLU A 233 -18.93 -14.75 2.02
N ASN A 234 -19.87 -15.55 2.52
CA ASN A 234 -21.10 -15.93 1.82
C ASN A 234 -20.84 -16.56 0.45
N ILE A 235 -19.74 -17.32 0.33
CA ILE A 235 -19.32 -17.93 -0.94
C ILE A 235 -20.28 -19.04 -1.34
N LYS A 236 -20.89 -18.88 -2.53
CA LYS A 236 -21.70 -19.92 -3.19
C LYS A 236 -21.06 -20.33 -4.50
N VAL A 237 -21.12 -21.60 -4.83
CA VAL A 237 -20.75 -22.17 -6.11
C VAL A 237 -21.99 -22.81 -6.70
N GLY A 238 -22.41 -22.33 -7.88
CA GLY A 238 -23.74 -22.65 -8.39
C GLY A 238 -24.82 -22.22 -7.40
N ASN A 239 -25.65 -23.16 -6.97
CA ASN A 239 -26.69 -22.95 -5.98
C ASN A 239 -26.30 -23.42 -4.56
N MET A 240 -25.07 -23.89 -4.36
CA MET A 240 -24.62 -24.49 -3.13
C MET A 240 -23.69 -23.55 -2.33
N PRO A 241 -24.02 -23.22 -1.07
CA PRO A 241 -23.07 -22.56 -0.17
C PRO A 241 -21.84 -23.44 0.05
N LEU A 242 -20.64 -22.86 -0.10
CA LEU A 242 -19.39 -23.62 -0.07
C LEU A 242 -19.13 -24.28 1.30
N TYR A 243 -19.60 -23.67 2.40
CA TYR A 243 -19.44 -24.24 3.74
C TYR A 243 -20.09 -25.62 3.89
N GLN A 244 -21.16 -25.93 3.12
CA GLN A 244 -21.87 -27.21 3.22
C GLN A 244 -21.02 -28.42 2.82
N VAL A 245 -19.93 -28.20 2.05
CA VAL A 245 -18.96 -29.26 1.73
C VAL A 245 -17.70 -29.19 2.59
N LEU A 246 -17.38 -28.02 3.13
CA LEU A 246 -16.19 -27.84 3.98
C LEU A 246 -16.46 -28.27 5.42
N ASP A 247 -17.47 -27.70 6.04
CA ASP A 247 -18.00 -28.07 7.37
C ASP A 247 -19.46 -27.66 7.47
N PRO A 248 -20.42 -28.58 7.20
CA PRO A 248 -21.84 -28.26 7.19
C PRO A 248 -22.41 -27.90 8.57
N THR A 249 -21.62 -28.03 9.64
CA THR A 249 -22.01 -27.64 11.00
C THR A 249 -21.69 -26.16 11.31
N LYS A 250 -20.95 -25.49 10.43
CA LYS A 250 -20.51 -24.10 10.59
C LYS A 250 -20.74 -23.29 9.33
N GLU A 251 -21.68 -22.35 9.37
CA GLU A 251 -22.03 -21.50 8.23
C GLU A 251 -20.88 -20.61 7.77
N ASP A 252 -19.91 -20.31 8.63
CA ASP A 252 -18.72 -19.51 8.36
C ASP A 252 -17.49 -20.33 7.94
N ALA A 253 -17.63 -21.66 7.78
CA ALA A 253 -16.50 -22.54 7.45
C ALA A 253 -15.81 -22.23 6.11
N ALA A 254 -16.49 -21.52 5.21
CA ALA A 254 -15.93 -21.08 3.94
C ALA A 254 -15.38 -19.64 3.97
N ASN A 255 -15.57 -18.93 5.07
CA ASN A 255 -15.20 -17.53 5.17
C ASN A 255 -13.69 -17.36 5.35
N ILE A 256 -13.18 -16.29 4.76
CA ILE A 256 -11.81 -15.84 4.95
C ILE A 256 -11.90 -14.47 5.59
N GLU A 257 -11.29 -14.32 6.76
CA GLU A 257 -11.21 -13.05 7.45
C GLU A 257 -9.80 -12.79 7.95
N LEU A 258 -9.32 -11.57 7.72
CA LEU A 258 -8.07 -11.04 8.26
C LEU A 258 -8.39 -9.83 9.12
N SER A 259 -7.94 -9.84 10.37
CA SER A 259 -7.88 -8.68 11.25
C SER A 259 -6.50 -8.62 11.89
N CYS A 260 -5.68 -7.64 11.50
CA CYS A 260 -4.30 -7.52 11.96
C CYS A 260 -3.95 -6.09 12.35
N ASP A 261 -3.53 -5.91 13.58
CA ASP A 261 -2.83 -4.70 14.04
C ASP A 261 -1.32 -4.95 14.01
N GLN A 262 -0.57 -3.95 13.55
CA GLN A 262 0.89 -4.00 13.55
C GLN A 262 1.46 -2.78 14.25
N THR A 263 2.44 -2.99 15.13
CA THR A 263 3.14 -1.92 15.80
C THR A 263 4.65 -2.13 15.75
N GLY A 264 5.41 -1.02 15.67
CA GLY A 264 6.85 -1.07 15.65
C GLY A 264 7.48 0.23 16.07
N LEU A 265 8.74 0.17 16.50
CA LEU A 265 9.56 1.32 16.87
C LEU A 265 10.88 1.26 16.11
N GLY A 266 11.33 2.41 15.62
CA GLY A 266 12.59 2.54 14.90
C GLY A 266 13.25 3.89 15.14
N PHE A 267 14.53 3.99 14.76
CA PHE A 267 15.34 5.19 14.93
C PHE A 267 16.07 5.53 13.64
N THR A 268 16.05 6.81 13.27
CA THR A 268 16.68 7.36 12.07
C THR A 268 17.69 8.42 12.48
N PRO A 269 19.00 8.18 12.43
CA PRO A 269 20.00 9.25 12.50
C PRO A 269 19.86 10.17 11.28
N ILE A 270 20.14 11.47 11.48
CA ILE A 270 20.01 12.50 10.43
C ILE A 270 21.24 13.40 10.51
N ILE A 271 21.85 13.66 9.34
CA ILE A 271 22.91 14.66 9.19
C ILE A 271 22.56 15.64 8.08
N GLY A 272 23.06 16.84 8.18
CA GLY A 272 22.82 17.87 7.15
C GLY A 272 23.90 18.94 7.12
N ILE A 273 24.03 19.57 5.98
CA ILE A 273 24.89 20.73 5.77
C ILE A 273 24.14 21.80 4.96
N ASP A 274 24.50 23.05 5.17
CA ASP A 274 23.98 24.19 4.43
C ASP A 274 25.10 25.18 4.12
N TYR A 275 25.11 25.71 2.89
CA TYR A 275 26.07 26.69 2.46
C TYR A 275 25.38 27.84 1.73
N LYS A 276 25.44 29.01 2.35
CA LYS A 276 24.86 30.27 1.84
C LYS A 276 25.94 31.19 1.30
N THR A 277 25.80 31.65 0.09
CA THR A 277 26.74 32.58 -0.53
C THR A 277 26.06 33.57 -1.48
N GLY A 278 26.15 34.87 -1.17
CA GLY A 278 25.45 35.90 -1.92
C GLY A 278 23.94 35.65 -1.97
N ARG A 279 23.41 35.49 -3.17
CA ARG A 279 21.98 35.18 -3.45
C ARG A 279 21.69 33.70 -3.62
N TRP A 280 22.66 32.82 -3.37
CA TRP A 280 22.56 31.39 -3.46
C TRP A 280 22.52 30.74 -2.10
N ASN A 281 21.75 29.65 -2.00
CA ASN A 281 21.80 28.70 -0.88
C ASN A 281 21.88 27.28 -1.42
N PHE A 282 22.72 26.45 -0.85
CA PHE A 282 22.88 25.03 -1.17
C PHE A 282 22.76 24.19 0.08
N SER A 283 22.05 23.08 -0.01
CA SER A 283 21.92 22.17 1.11
C SER A 283 22.04 20.72 0.71
N ALA A 284 22.45 19.90 1.67
CA ALA A 284 22.37 18.45 1.57
C ALA A 284 21.96 17.89 2.94
N LYS A 285 21.04 16.93 2.93
CA LYS A 285 20.59 16.19 4.11
C LYS A 285 20.58 14.70 3.80
N TYR A 286 21.03 13.90 4.76
CA TYR A 286 20.96 12.44 4.68
C TYR A 286 20.30 11.88 5.93
N GLU A 287 19.25 11.10 5.72
CA GLU A 287 18.56 10.34 6.74
C GLU A 287 18.94 8.87 6.57
N PHE A 288 19.49 8.26 7.61
CA PHE A 288 19.89 6.86 7.57
C PHE A 288 18.67 5.94 7.54
N LYS A 289 18.85 4.72 7.05
CA LYS A 289 17.80 3.71 7.05
C LYS A 289 17.28 3.45 8.47
N THR A 290 15.96 3.50 8.64
CA THR A 290 15.29 3.11 9.87
C THR A 290 15.00 1.63 9.85
N ARG A 291 15.66 0.86 10.69
CA ARG A 291 15.32 -0.55 10.87
C ARG A 291 14.02 -0.66 11.65
N MET A 292 13.00 -1.25 11.01
CA MET A 292 11.67 -1.40 11.59
C MET A 292 11.30 -2.88 11.65
N ARG A 293 10.78 -3.32 12.80
CA ARG A 293 10.19 -4.65 12.98
C ARG A 293 8.77 -4.46 13.51
N LEU A 294 7.80 -4.76 12.65
CA LEU A 294 6.39 -4.63 12.96
C LEU A 294 5.92 -5.94 13.58
N LYS A 295 5.39 -5.87 14.80
CA LYS A 295 4.81 -7.02 15.50
C LYS A 295 3.33 -7.09 15.20
N ASN A 296 2.88 -8.26 14.73
CA ASN A 296 1.48 -8.56 14.47
C ASN A 296 0.73 -8.87 15.76
N LYS A 297 -0.50 -8.39 15.82
CA LYS A 297 -1.56 -8.84 16.69
C LYS A 297 -2.76 -9.14 15.80
N SER A 298 -3.00 -10.43 15.55
CA SER A 298 -3.94 -10.85 14.51
C SER A 298 -4.99 -11.80 15.05
N VAL A 299 -6.19 -11.70 14.46
CA VAL A 299 -7.24 -12.71 14.52
C VAL A 299 -7.60 -13.02 13.08
N ASN A 300 -7.24 -14.22 12.61
CA ASN A 300 -7.44 -14.62 11.24
C ASN A 300 -8.35 -15.85 11.20
N GLN A 301 -9.31 -15.85 10.28
CA GLN A 301 -10.14 -17.01 9.95
C GLN A 301 -9.83 -17.46 8.53
N ALA A 302 -9.74 -18.77 8.35
CA ALA A 302 -9.53 -19.36 7.05
C ALA A 302 -10.25 -20.69 6.93
N PRO A 303 -10.77 -21.06 5.75
CA PRO A 303 -11.40 -22.33 5.52
C PRO A 303 -10.45 -23.49 5.80
N SER A 304 -11.01 -24.62 6.26
CA SER A 304 -10.30 -25.89 6.40
C SER A 304 -10.93 -26.93 5.49
N ILE A 305 -10.11 -27.60 4.69
CA ILE A 305 -10.57 -28.69 3.81
C ILE A 305 -10.20 -30.08 4.36
N GLY A 306 -9.77 -30.14 5.63
CA GLY A 306 -9.35 -31.41 6.27
C GLY A 306 -10.43 -32.49 6.23
N ASN A 307 -11.69 -32.13 6.36
CA ASN A 307 -12.84 -33.05 6.41
C ASN A 307 -13.57 -33.19 5.07
N LEU A 308 -13.01 -32.69 3.96
CA LEU A 308 -13.69 -32.66 2.67
C LEU A 308 -14.12 -34.07 2.22
N ALA A 309 -13.24 -35.08 2.35
CA ALA A 309 -13.54 -36.44 1.97
C ALA A 309 -14.74 -37.02 2.77
N ASP A 310 -14.73 -36.83 4.10
CA ASP A 310 -15.79 -37.32 4.98
C ASP A 310 -17.11 -36.59 4.70
N ASN A 311 -17.07 -35.31 4.45
CA ASN A 311 -18.25 -34.50 4.11
C ASN A 311 -18.87 -34.92 2.77
N LEU A 312 -18.05 -35.18 1.75
CA LEU A 312 -18.52 -35.71 0.46
C LEU A 312 -19.12 -37.13 0.65
N ARG A 313 -18.45 -38.00 1.43
CA ARG A 313 -18.98 -39.33 1.77
C ARG A 313 -20.36 -39.25 2.43
N ASN A 314 -20.47 -38.44 3.46
CA ASN A 314 -21.71 -38.23 4.19
C ASN A 314 -22.83 -37.66 3.32
N ALA A 315 -22.47 -36.77 2.35
CA ALA A 315 -23.43 -36.24 1.41
C ALA A 315 -23.98 -37.33 0.43
N TYR A 316 -23.14 -38.28 -0.01
CA TYR A 316 -23.58 -39.42 -0.81
C TYR A 316 -24.49 -40.33 -0.01
N ILE A 317 -24.10 -40.71 1.21
CA ILE A 317 -24.90 -41.59 2.10
C ILE A 317 -26.26 -40.95 2.40
N LYS A 318 -26.27 -39.66 2.74
CA LYS A 318 -27.53 -38.91 2.97
C LYS A 318 -28.40 -38.82 1.72
N GLY A 319 -27.77 -38.86 0.55
CA GLY A 319 -28.45 -38.96 -0.76
C GLY A 319 -28.94 -40.34 -1.13
N GLY A 320 -28.81 -41.35 -0.21
CA GLY A 320 -29.30 -42.72 -0.41
C GLY A 320 -28.27 -43.64 -1.08
N VAL A 321 -27.03 -43.24 -1.24
CA VAL A 321 -25.96 -44.07 -1.78
C VAL A 321 -25.48 -45.04 -0.70
N PRO A 322 -25.39 -46.39 -0.97
CA PRO A 322 -24.84 -47.34 -0.04
C PRO A 322 -23.43 -46.99 0.42
N GLU A 323 -23.11 -47.20 1.70
CA GLU A 323 -21.78 -46.86 2.25
C GLU A 323 -20.63 -47.45 1.45
N GLN A 324 -20.71 -48.74 1.07
CA GLN A 324 -19.68 -49.40 0.27
C GLN A 324 -19.43 -48.73 -1.08
N ALA A 325 -20.49 -48.23 -1.72
CA ALA A 325 -20.36 -47.51 -2.99
C ALA A 325 -19.72 -46.11 -2.77
N ALA A 326 -20.14 -45.40 -1.70
CA ALA A 326 -19.55 -44.13 -1.33
C ALA A 326 -18.04 -44.26 -1.02
N ASP A 327 -17.65 -45.30 -0.28
CA ASP A 327 -16.25 -45.62 0.04
C ASP A 327 -15.45 -45.96 -1.23
N ALA A 328 -16.00 -46.71 -2.17
CA ALA A 328 -15.37 -47.06 -3.42
C ALA A 328 -15.16 -45.83 -4.32
N ILE A 329 -16.16 -44.94 -4.40
CA ILE A 329 -16.07 -43.68 -5.16
C ILE A 329 -14.97 -42.82 -4.58
N LEU A 330 -14.98 -42.54 -3.29
CA LEU A 330 -14.01 -41.64 -2.67
C LEU A 330 -12.60 -42.25 -2.53
N GLY A 331 -12.52 -43.61 -2.43
CA GLY A 331 -11.24 -44.34 -2.49
C GLY A 331 -10.60 -44.42 -3.89
N ASN A 332 -11.32 -44.04 -4.92
CA ASN A 332 -10.80 -44.06 -6.30
C ASN A 332 -9.59 -43.14 -6.46
N GLN A 333 -8.55 -43.62 -7.12
CA GLN A 333 -7.28 -42.87 -7.30
C GLN A 333 -7.46 -41.50 -7.98
N MET A 334 -8.39 -41.37 -8.93
CA MET A 334 -8.66 -40.08 -9.58
C MET A 334 -9.29 -39.09 -8.62
N VAL A 335 -10.24 -39.52 -7.77
CA VAL A 335 -10.88 -38.68 -6.76
C VAL A 335 -9.88 -38.30 -5.69
N GLN A 336 -9.11 -39.24 -5.16
CA GLN A 336 -8.05 -38.98 -4.17
C GLN A 336 -6.97 -38.04 -4.72
N GLY A 337 -6.58 -38.22 -5.98
CA GLY A 337 -5.64 -37.34 -6.66
C GLY A 337 -6.17 -35.91 -6.80
N ALA A 338 -7.43 -35.75 -7.19
CA ALA A 338 -8.08 -34.43 -7.33
C ALA A 338 -8.23 -33.74 -5.97
N MET A 339 -8.68 -34.45 -4.94
CA MET A 339 -8.78 -33.92 -3.56
C MET A 339 -7.41 -33.53 -2.99
N GLY A 340 -6.39 -34.40 -3.17
CA GLY A 340 -5.02 -34.11 -2.71
C GLY A 340 -4.41 -32.90 -3.41
N GLN A 341 -4.66 -32.71 -4.71
CA GLN A 341 -4.25 -31.52 -5.42
C GLN A 341 -4.96 -30.26 -4.89
N LEU A 342 -6.27 -30.33 -4.68
CA LEU A 342 -7.04 -29.23 -4.13
C LEU A 342 -6.51 -28.84 -2.75
N LYS A 343 -6.27 -29.83 -1.87
CA LYS A 343 -5.72 -29.60 -0.53
C LYS A 343 -4.35 -28.92 -0.56
N ASN A 344 -3.39 -29.47 -1.29
CA ASN A 344 -2.04 -28.90 -1.36
C ASN A 344 -2.03 -27.49 -1.92
N GLN A 345 -2.89 -27.23 -2.88
CA GLN A 345 -3.05 -25.91 -3.45
C GLN A 345 -3.67 -24.94 -2.45
N PHE A 346 -4.67 -25.35 -1.73
CA PHE A 346 -5.35 -24.56 -0.72
C PHE A 346 -4.41 -24.19 0.43
N ASP A 347 -3.71 -25.18 1.01
CA ASP A 347 -2.81 -24.97 2.15
C ASP A 347 -1.66 -24.03 1.78
N THR A 348 -1.02 -24.22 0.62
CA THR A 348 0.07 -23.35 0.15
C THR A 348 -0.38 -21.90 -0.01
N LYS A 349 -1.57 -21.70 -0.51
CA LYS A 349 -2.12 -20.36 -0.79
C LYS A 349 -2.63 -19.66 0.45
N LEU A 350 -3.15 -20.43 1.38
CA LEU A 350 -3.52 -19.90 2.68
C LEU A 350 -2.27 -19.37 3.40
N GLU A 351 -1.16 -20.11 3.37
CA GLU A 351 0.11 -19.65 3.95
C GLU A 351 0.65 -18.40 3.23
N GLU A 352 0.60 -18.35 1.91
CA GLU A 352 0.97 -17.15 1.14
C GLU A 352 0.04 -15.97 1.43
N ALA A 353 -1.23 -16.22 1.76
CA ALA A 353 -2.24 -15.21 1.98
C ALA A 353 -2.13 -14.54 3.35
N ILE A 354 -2.03 -15.33 4.39
CA ILE A 354 -2.09 -14.87 5.79
C ILE A 354 -0.76 -15.01 6.52
N GLY A 355 0.24 -15.68 5.96
CA GLY A 355 1.52 -15.92 6.60
C GLY A 355 2.30 -14.65 6.97
N GLU A 356 2.11 -13.54 6.22
CA GLU A 356 2.60 -12.21 6.62
C GLU A 356 1.92 -11.70 7.90
N TYR A 357 0.67 -12.06 8.11
CA TYR A 357 -0.20 -11.56 9.19
C TYR A 357 -0.43 -12.59 10.30
N GLU A 358 0.39 -13.60 10.41
CA GLU A 358 0.37 -14.57 11.51
C GLU A 358 0.53 -13.87 12.86
N ASP A 359 -0.27 -14.26 13.85
CA ASP A 359 -0.26 -13.63 15.16
C ASP A 359 1.09 -13.77 15.86
N GLY A 360 1.55 -12.69 16.48
CA GLY A 360 2.84 -12.62 17.17
C GLY A 360 4.07 -12.51 16.25
N LYS A 361 3.94 -12.74 14.94
CA LYS A 361 5.05 -12.64 13.98
C LYS A 361 5.61 -11.22 13.92
N LYS A 362 6.92 -11.13 13.73
CA LYS A 362 7.62 -9.85 13.50
C LYS A 362 8.03 -9.79 12.04
N ILE A 363 7.51 -8.82 11.31
CA ILE A 363 7.84 -8.60 9.90
C ILE A 363 8.76 -7.41 9.72
N ALA A 364 9.57 -7.44 8.66
CA ALA A 364 10.39 -6.31 8.28
C ALA A 364 9.56 -5.27 7.53
N GLY A 365 9.71 -4.01 7.92
CA GLY A 365 9.09 -2.84 7.28
C GLY A 365 10.03 -1.64 7.39
N ASP A 366 11.27 -1.78 6.94
CA ASP A 366 12.30 -0.75 7.06
C ASP A 366 11.90 0.51 6.27
N ILE A 367 12.17 1.70 6.84
CA ILE A 367 12.09 2.97 6.10
C ILE A 367 13.43 3.16 5.39
N PRO A 368 13.46 3.44 4.07
CA PRO A 368 14.69 3.58 3.31
C PRO A 368 15.57 4.72 3.82
N ALA A 369 16.85 4.66 3.53
CA ALA A 369 17.71 5.82 3.63
C ALA A 369 17.27 6.88 2.60
N TYR A 370 17.49 8.14 2.92
CA TYR A 370 16.93 9.27 2.16
C TYR A 370 17.96 10.40 2.04
N LEU A 371 18.39 10.68 0.81
CA LEU A 371 19.26 11.81 0.48
C LEU A 371 18.43 12.92 -0.15
N THR A 372 18.64 14.16 0.30
CA THR A 372 18.13 15.35 -0.35
C THR A 372 19.27 16.30 -0.71
N LEU A 373 19.17 16.88 -1.89
CA LEU A 373 20.04 17.96 -2.35
C LEU A 373 19.18 19.13 -2.79
N GLY A 374 19.57 20.35 -2.44
CA GLY A 374 18.83 21.55 -2.79
C GLY A 374 19.72 22.69 -3.24
N ALA A 375 19.22 23.49 -4.19
CA ALA A 375 19.80 24.75 -4.59
C ALA A 375 18.70 25.83 -4.66
N GLY A 376 18.92 26.94 -3.99
CA GLY A 376 18.04 28.10 -3.96
C GLY A 376 18.76 29.32 -4.53
N TYR A 377 18.05 30.13 -5.30
CA TYR A 377 18.56 31.36 -5.88
C TYR A 377 17.53 32.50 -5.81
N SER A 378 17.91 33.63 -5.28
CA SER A 378 17.08 34.84 -5.23
C SER A 378 17.64 35.93 -6.13
N PRO A 379 17.26 35.98 -7.44
CA PRO A 379 17.80 36.98 -8.38
C PRO A 379 17.51 38.41 -7.94
N ILE A 380 16.36 38.63 -7.34
CA ILE A 380 15.93 39.84 -6.65
C ILE A 380 15.36 39.49 -5.29
N ASP A 381 15.19 40.47 -4.42
CA ASP A 381 14.71 40.22 -3.03
C ASP A 381 13.27 39.66 -2.99
N ALA A 382 12.45 39.96 -4.01
CA ALA A 382 11.07 39.53 -4.11
C ALA A 382 10.89 38.19 -4.86
N LEU A 383 11.94 37.58 -5.42
CA LEU A 383 11.82 36.34 -6.21
C LEU A 383 12.76 35.27 -5.68
N HIS A 384 12.19 34.13 -5.31
CA HIS A 384 12.90 32.97 -4.78
C HIS A 384 12.64 31.77 -5.68
N ILE A 385 13.69 31.15 -6.18
CA ILE A 385 13.64 29.95 -7.04
C ILE A 385 14.38 28.85 -6.32
N ASN A 386 13.76 27.68 -6.18
CA ASN A 386 14.37 26.50 -5.58
C ASN A 386 14.26 25.31 -6.52
N VAL A 387 15.29 24.49 -6.53
CA VAL A 387 15.31 23.17 -7.18
C VAL A 387 15.86 22.17 -6.18
N GLY A 388 15.33 20.96 -6.23
CA GLY A 388 15.72 19.88 -5.33
C GLY A 388 15.74 18.53 -6.01
N PHE A 389 16.48 17.65 -5.40
CA PHE A 389 16.59 16.24 -5.77
C PHE A 389 16.50 15.37 -4.53
N HIS A 390 15.70 14.29 -4.63
CA HIS A 390 15.56 13.29 -3.60
C HIS A 390 15.92 11.91 -4.15
N TRP A 391 16.65 11.15 -3.35
CA TRP A 391 16.92 9.75 -3.62
C TRP A 391 16.60 8.92 -2.38
N PHE A 392 15.75 7.92 -2.56
CA PHE A 392 15.40 6.95 -1.52
C PHE A 392 16.03 5.61 -1.87
N ASP A 393 16.76 5.03 -0.93
CA ASP A 393 17.42 3.74 -1.08
C ASP A 393 16.45 2.58 -0.78
N ASP A 394 15.34 2.52 -1.53
CA ASP A 394 14.28 1.54 -1.33
C ASP A 394 14.76 0.10 -1.49
N ILE A 395 15.68 -0.16 -2.41
CA ILE A 395 16.20 -1.50 -2.70
C ILE A 395 16.86 -2.14 -1.47
N HIS A 396 17.55 -1.33 -0.65
CA HIS A 396 18.22 -1.80 0.56
C HIS A 396 17.37 -1.69 1.83
N ALA A 397 16.14 -1.17 1.73
CA ALA A 397 15.16 -1.22 2.80
C ALA A 397 14.51 -2.62 2.84
N THR A 398 14.68 -3.34 3.95
CA THR A 398 14.12 -4.70 4.06
C THR A 398 12.60 -4.62 4.23
N SER A 399 11.88 -5.27 3.34
CA SER A 399 10.43 -5.47 3.37
C SER A 399 10.09 -6.95 3.49
N TYR A 400 8.82 -7.27 3.76
CA TYR A 400 8.36 -8.65 3.74
C TYR A 400 8.69 -9.32 2.39
N ASN A 401 9.17 -10.55 2.43
CA ASN A 401 9.66 -11.33 1.27
C ASN A 401 10.69 -10.60 0.39
N ASN A 402 11.42 -9.63 0.95
CA ASN A 402 12.40 -8.82 0.22
C ASN A 402 11.84 -8.16 -1.05
N ARG A 403 10.56 -7.79 -1.03
CA ARG A 403 9.83 -7.22 -2.17
C ARG A 403 10.57 -6.05 -2.81
N ASN A 404 11.19 -5.18 -2.00
CA ASN A 404 11.91 -4.00 -2.48
C ASN A 404 13.12 -4.33 -3.37
N LYS A 405 13.69 -5.53 -3.25
CA LYS A 405 14.80 -5.97 -4.13
C LYS A 405 14.38 -6.24 -5.58
N LYS A 406 13.07 -6.26 -5.85
CA LYS A 406 12.53 -6.41 -7.21
C LYS A 406 12.50 -5.09 -7.99
N LEU A 407 12.75 -3.95 -7.34
CA LEU A 407 12.81 -2.64 -7.99
C LEU A 407 14.08 -2.54 -8.86
N ASP A 408 13.96 -1.86 -10.01
CA ASP A 408 15.08 -1.58 -10.91
C ASP A 408 16.05 -0.57 -10.28
N HIS A 409 15.52 0.40 -9.51
CA HIS A 409 16.26 1.39 -8.73
C HIS A 409 15.41 1.91 -7.57
N GLY A 410 16.04 2.59 -6.62
CA GLY A 410 15.33 3.30 -5.55
C GLY A 410 14.55 4.51 -6.10
N THR A 411 13.61 5.02 -5.32
CA THR A 411 12.77 6.16 -5.73
C THR A 411 13.62 7.41 -5.99
N LEU A 412 13.36 8.08 -7.10
CA LEU A 412 13.94 9.35 -7.49
C LEU A 412 12.86 10.41 -7.56
N GLU A 413 13.11 11.58 -6.96
CA GLU A 413 12.25 12.75 -7.08
C GLU A 413 13.06 13.96 -7.55
N TYR A 414 12.46 14.70 -8.46
CA TYR A 414 12.95 15.99 -8.93
C TYR A 414 11.88 17.02 -8.61
N ASN A 415 12.28 18.13 -8.02
CA ASN A 415 11.35 19.18 -7.66
C ASN A 415 11.88 20.57 -8.03
N ALA A 416 10.95 21.49 -8.28
CA ALA A 416 11.22 22.89 -8.54
C ALA A 416 10.08 23.73 -7.98
N GLY A 417 10.42 24.91 -7.48
CA GLY A 417 9.45 25.83 -6.92
C GLY A 417 9.87 27.28 -7.09
N ILE A 418 8.86 28.13 -7.19
CA ILE A 418 9.03 29.58 -7.30
C ILE A 418 8.12 30.25 -6.28
N GLU A 419 8.66 31.24 -5.57
CA GLU A 419 7.92 32.12 -4.70
C GLU A 419 8.18 33.57 -5.09
N TYR A 420 7.12 34.38 -5.16
CA TYR A 420 7.16 35.79 -5.51
C TYR A 420 6.41 36.64 -4.51
N ASP A 421 7.08 37.64 -3.95
CA ASP A 421 6.49 38.63 -3.05
C ASP A 421 5.72 39.67 -3.87
N ILE A 422 4.39 39.46 -4.05
CA ILE A 422 3.53 40.47 -4.72
C ILE A 422 3.67 41.81 -4.01
N ASN A 423 3.70 41.74 -2.70
CA ASN A 423 3.98 42.88 -1.82
C ASN A 423 4.47 42.35 -0.45
N LYS A 424 4.81 43.25 0.47
CA LYS A 424 5.33 42.90 1.80
C LYS A 424 4.42 42.05 2.69
N LYS A 425 3.16 41.81 2.28
CA LYS A 425 2.20 41.01 3.05
C LYS A 425 1.80 39.70 2.37
N PHE A 426 1.98 39.58 1.07
CA PHE A 426 1.42 38.48 0.27
C PHE A 426 2.46 37.85 -0.68
N PRO A 427 3.35 37.00 -0.18
CA PRO A 427 4.07 36.04 -1.03
C PRO A 427 3.11 35.01 -1.63
N VAL A 428 3.31 34.67 -2.90
CA VAL A 428 2.62 33.58 -3.58
C VAL A 428 3.65 32.61 -4.14
N SER A 429 3.28 31.35 -4.23
CA SER A 429 4.20 30.33 -4.71
C SER A 429 3.50 29.27 -5.54
N THR A 430 4.29 28.65 -6.40
CA THR A 430 3.91 27.44 -7.13
C THR A 430 5.10 26.48 -7.18
N GLY A 431 4.82 25.21 -7.39
CA GLY A 431 5.86 24.21 -7.47
C GLY A 431 5.42 22.96 -8.23
N TRP A 432 6.41 22.18 -8.61
CA TRP A 432 6.27 20.92 -9.31
C TRP A 432 7.21 19.88 -8.71
N GLN A 433 6.73 18.63 -8.65
CA GLN A 433 7.53 17.47 -8.26
C GLN A 433 7.20 16.30 -9.15
N SER A 434 8.23 15.61 -9.65
CA SER A 434 8.11 14.34 -10.36
C SER A 434 8.69 13.22 -9.49
N THR A 435 7.94 12.13 -9.34
CA THR A 435 8.36 10.95 -8.55
C THR A 435 8.41 9.72 -9.44
N ASN A 436 9.56 9.05 -9.49
CA ASN A 436 9.80 7.80 -10.20
C ASN A 436 10.20 6.69 -9.20
N TYR A 437 9.40 5.63 -9.12
CA TYR A 437 9.57 4.55 -8.13
C TYR A 437 10.47 3.39 -8.58
N GLY A 438 11.09 3.45 -9.77
CA GLY A 438 11.92 2.34 -10.27
C GLY A 438 11.16 1.02 -10.40
N LEU A 439 9.90 1.07 -10.83
CA LEU A 439 9.05 -0.11 -10.91
C LEU A 439 9.51 -1.05 -12.02
N PRO A 440 9.66 -2.36 -11.75
CA PRO A 440 10.13 -3.33 -12.73
C PRO A 440 9.15 -3.49 -13.89
N LYS A 441 9.65 -3.96 -15.02
CA LYS A 441 8.81 -4.51 -16.08
C LYS A 441 8.37 -5.91 -15.66
N GLU A 442 7.08 -6.18 -15.77
CA GLU A 442 6.51 -7.49 -15.47
C GLU A 442 5.92 -8.07 -16.75
N GLU A 443 6.39 -9.25 -17.14
CA GLU A 443 5.87 -10.00 -18.29
C GLU A 443 4.60 -10.78 -17.89
N ALA A 444 3.80 -11.19 -18.89
CA ALA A 444 2.53 -11.85 -18.63
C ALA A 444 2.66 -13.21 -17.92
N ASP A 445 3.78 -13.89 -18.10
CA ASP A 445 4.13 -15.17 -17.47
C ASP A 445 4.87 -15.02 -16.14
N THR A 446 5.15 -13.78 -15.70
CA THR A 446 5.77 -13.53 -14.39
C THR A 446 4.87 -14.10 -13.29
N PRO A 447 5.36 -15.06 -12.47
CA PRO A 447 4.55 -15.64 -11.39
C PRO A 447 4.06 -14.57 -10.41
N ALA A 448 2.85 -14.74 -9.85
CA ALA A 448 2.27 -13.79 -8.88
C ALA A 448 3.21 -13.50 -7.70
N SER A 449 3.91 -14.53 -7.18
CA SER A 449 4.91 -14.39 -6.10
C SER A 449 6.14 -13.56 -6.49
N ALA A 450 6.44 -13.45 -7.79
CA ALA A 450 7.56 -12.68 -8.31
C ALA A 450 7.17 -11.23 -8.67
N ARG A 451 5.86 -10.90 -8.73
CA ARG A 451 5.41 -9.54 -9.05
C ARG A 451 5.70 -8.56 -7.92
N TYR A 452 6.03 -7.33 -8.28
CA TYR A 452 6.22 -6.24 -7.32
C TYR A 452 4.88 -5.69 -6.84
N MET A 453 3.91 -5.56 -7.76
CA MET A 453 2.58 -4.98 -7.50
C MET A 453 1.47 -6.01 -7.55
N ASP A 454 0.44 -5.75 -6.76
CA ASP A 454 -0.84 -6.43 -6.79
C ASP A 454 -1.97 -5.45 -6.44
N ASP A 455 -3.22 -5.88 -6.54
CA ASP A 455 -4.40 -5.05 -6.24
C ASP A 455 -4.37 -4.46 -4.81
N LYS A 456 -3.72 -5.12 -3.88
CA LYS A 456 -3.63 -4.75 -2.48
C LYS A 456 -2.56 -3.69 -2.24
N SER A 457 -1.48 -3.74 -3.02
CA SER A 457 -0.32 -2.87 -2.84
C SER A 457 0.26 -2.46 -4.19
N PHE A 458 -0.15 -1.29 -4.65
CA PHE A 458 0.37 -0.70 -5.87
C PHE A 458 0.79 0.75 -5.68
N VAL A 459 1.83 1.12 -6.40
CA VAL A 459 2.31 2.49 -6.58
C VAL A 459 2.48 2.76 -8.06
N THR A 460 2.36 4.02 -8.45
CA THR A 460 2.61 4.44 -9.84
C THR A 460 3.36 5.76 -9.83
N SER A 461 4.29 5.94 -10.73
CA SER A 461 5.04 7.19 -10.87
C SER A 461 4.10 8.37 -11.10
N SER A 462 4.49 9.55 -10.65
CA SER A 462 3.56 10.68 -10.59
C SER A 462 4.23 12.02 -10.85
N ASN A 463 3.39 13.00 -11.17
CA ASN A 463 3.73 14.41 -11.18
C ASN A 463 2.76 15.16 -10.29
N SER A 464 3.29 16.01 -9.41
CA SER A 464 2.52 16.86 -8.53
C SER A 464 2.70 18.32 -8.91
N VAL A 465 1.63 19.08 -8.80
CA VAL A 465 1.66 20.55 -8.94
C VAL A 465 1.06 21.19 -7.71
N ALA A 466 1.63 22.29 -7.26
CA ALA A 466 1.25 22.98 -6.04
C ALA A 466 1.07 24.48 -6.30
N VAL A 467 0.15 25.07 -5.54
CA VAL A 467 -0.03 26.53 -5.47
C VAL A 467 -0.36 26.93 -4.05
N GLY A 468 -0.01 28.14 -3.68
CA GLY A 468 -0.37 28.68 -2.38
C GLY A 468 0.23 30.04 -2.12
N GLY A 469 0.13 30.48 -0.89
CA GLY A 469 0.65 31.78 -0.49
C GLY A 469 0.80 31.90 1.02
N VAL A 470 1.39 33.02 1.40
CA VAL A 470 1.57 33.44 2.79
C VAL A 470 0.84 34.75 3.02
N TYR A 471 0.21 34.90 4.16
CA TYR A 471 -0.25 36.17 4.67
C TYR A 471 0.54 36.56 5.92
N HIS A 472 1.40 37.56 5.82
CA HIS A 472 2.10 38.13 6.95
C HIS A 472 1.12 38.92 7.82
N ILE A 473 0.57 38.28 8.87
CA ILE A 473 -0.38 38.87 9.82
C ILE A 473 0.28 40.06 10.53
N ASN A 474 1.52 39.84 10.97
CA ASN A 474 2.39 40.84 11.59
C ASN A 474 3.85 40.37 11.45
N LYS A 475 4.81 41.09 12.07
CA LYS A 475 6.24 40.75 12.03
C LYS A 475 6.63 39.41 12.67
N LYS A 476 5.70 38.78 13.40
CA LYS A 476 5.96 37.56 14.17
C LYS A 476 5.08 36.38 13.74
N MET A 477 4.07 36.61 12.91
CA MET A 477 3.06 35.58 12.59
C MET A 477 2.75 35.58 11.10
N ASP A 478 2.88 34.40 10.50
CA ASP A 478 2.63 34.14 9.09
C ASP A 478 1.59 33.02 8.95
N LEU A 479 0.52 33.28 8.19
CA LEU A 479 -0.48 32.29 7.81
C LEU A 479 -0.15 31.73 6.42
N ASN A 480 0.12 30.45 6.35
CA ASN A 480 0.37 29.71 5.11
C ASN A 480 -0.90 28.99 4.66
N VAL A 481 -1.19 29.02 3.35
CA VAL A 481 -2.29 28.27 2.72
C VAL A 481 -1.77 27.60 1.47
N ALA A 482 -2.12 26.35 1.25
CA ALA A 482 -1.65 25.57 0.13
C ALA A 482 -2.72 24.61 -0.41
N TYR A 483 -2.60 24.34 -1.69
CA TYR A 483 -3.25 23.23 -2.36
C TYR A 483 -2.25 22.55 -3.28
N PHE A 484 -2.21 21.22 -3.30
CA PHE A 484 -1.54 20.49 -4.35
C PHE A 484 -2.37 19.31 -4.86
N HIS A 485 -2.12 18.98 -6.12
CA HIS A 485 -2.70 17.86 -6.82
C HIS A 485 -1.61 16.97 -7.38
N THR A 486 -1.79 15.63 -7.26
CA THR A 486 -0.88 14.64 -7.82
C THR A 486 -1.56 13.86 -8.92
N PHE A 487 -0.98 13.91 -10.12
CA PHE A 487 -1.35 13.13 -11.29
C PHE A 487 -0.50 11.86 -11.31
N TYR A 488 -1.14 10.71 -11.25
CA TYR A 488 -0.48 9.42 -11.27
C TYR A 488 -0.53 8.81 -12.67
N GLN A 489 0.57 8.18 -13.07
CA GLN A 489 0.61 7.41 -14.30
C GLN A 489 -0.22 6.12 -14.15
N HIS A 490 -0.80 5.65 -15.25
CA HIS A 490 -1.38 4.31 -15.31
C HIS A 490 -0.28 3.26 -15.34
N LYS A 491 -0.47 2.17 -14.61
CA LYS A 491 0.40 1.00 -14.70
C LYS A 491 -0.44 -0.23 -14.98
N LYS A 492 -0.24 -0.80 -16.17
CA LYS A 492 -0.92 -2.03 -16.60
C LYS A 492 -0.05 -3.24 -16.30
N THR A 493 -0.69 -4.30 -15.80
CA THR A 493 -0.08 -5.61 -15.62
C THR A 493 -0.98 -6.67 -16.24
N THR A 494 -0.37 -7.77 -16.69
CA THR A 494 -1.08 -8.94 -17.20
C THR A 494 -0.49 -10.18 -16.56
N GLU A 495 -1.35 -11.09 -16.12
CA GLU A 495 -0.97 -12.40 -15.58
C GLU A 495 -1.67 -13.47 -16.40
N THR A 496 -0.91 -14.43 -16.91
CA THR A 496 -1.49 -15.60 -17.58
C THR A 496 -1.85 -16.65 -16.55
N VAL A 497 -3.14 -16.94 -16.44
CA VAL A 497 -3.69 -17.93 -15.52
C VAL A 497 -4.04 -19.20 -16.26
N GLN A 498 -3.48 -20.33 -15.83
CA GLN A 498 -3.77 -21.64 -16.41
C GLN A 498 -5.02 -22.23 -15.73
N LEU A 499 -6.11 -22.38 -16.50
CA LEU A 499 -7.37 -22.95 -16.01
C LEU A 499 -7.43 -24.47 -16.20
N SER A 500 -6.75 -25.00 -17.24
CA SER A 500 -6.59 -26.44 -17.50
C SER A 500 -5.30 -26.68 -18.29
N ALA A 501 -4.99 -27.94 -18.61
CA ALA A 501 -3.81 -28.28 -19.42
C ALA A 501 -3.78 -27.58 -20.80
N GLU A 502 -4.96 -27.27 -21.34
CA GLU A 502 -5.13 -26.75 -22.70
C GLU A 502 -5.69 -25.31 -22.73
N LYS A 503 -6.10 -24.75 -21.58
CA LYS A 503 -6.77 -23.46 -21.52
C LYS A 503 -6.10 -22.52 -20.53
N SER A 504 -5.60 -21.40 -21.04
CA SER A 504 -5.15 -20.26 -20.25
C SER A 504 -6.00 -19.03 -20.54
N VAL A 505 -6.10 -18.13 -19.60
CA VAL A 505 -6.76 -16.83 -19.71
C VAL A 505 -5.92 -15.76 -19.04
N ASN A 506 -6.07 -14.53 -19.48
CA ASN A 506 -5.36 -13.41 -18.87
C ASN A 506 -6.19 -12.77 -17.75
N TYR A 507 -5.54 -12.50 -16.64
CA TYR A 507 -5.98 -11.55 -15.64
C TYR A 507 -5.21 -10.24 -15.83
N THR A 508 -5.92 -9.18 -16.11
CA THR A 508 -5.32 -7.85 -16.36
C THR A 508 -5.68 -6.89 -15.23
N SER A 509 -4.75 -6.01 -14.89
CA SER A 509 -4.98 -4.94 -13.92
C SER A 509 -4.43 -3.63 -14.47
N ASP A 510 -5.24 -2.57 -14.45
CA ASP A 510 -4.81 -1.19 -14.75
C ASP A 510 -4.95 -0.36 -13.47
N TYR A 511 -3.82 0.07 -12.93
CA TYR A 511 -3.74 0.80 -11.67
C TYR A 511 -3.58 2.29 -11.91
N THR A 512 -4.38 3.09 -11.20
CA THR A 512 -4.20 4.54 -11.16
C THR A 512 -4.62 5.12 -9.81
N ARG A 513 -4.23 6.36 -9.56
CA ARG A 513 -4.54 7.11 -8.33
C ARG A 513 -4.86 8.56 -8.65
N ASN A 514 -5.50 9.22 -7.71
CA ASN A 514 -5.72 10.65 -7.69
C ASN A 514 -5.54 11.16 -6.26
N ASN A 515 -4.83 12.25 -6.06
CA ASN A 515 -4.58 12.80 -4.74
C ASN A 515 -4.73 14.32 -4.72
N ASN A 516 -5.50 14.82 -3.76
CA ASN A 516 -5.71 16.25 -3.51
C ASN A 516 -5.38 16.54 -2.06
N VAL A 517 -4.60 17.57 -1.81
CA VAL A 517 -4.23 18.00 -0.46
C VAL A 517 -4.46 19.49 -0.29
N PHE A 518 -5.23 19.86 0.71
CA PHE A 518 -5.41 21.21 1.20
C PHE A 518 -4.67 21.37 2.52
N ALA A 519 -4.01 22.49 2.71
CA ALA A 519 -3.23 22.70 3.91
C ALA A 519 -3.28 24.15 4.40
N VAL A 520 -3.24 24.31 5.73
CA VAL A 520 -3.14 25.59 6.43
C VAL A 520 -2.07 25.46 7.52
N GLY A 521 -1.21 26.46 7.63
CA GLY A 521 -0.14 26.48 8.65
C GLY A 521 0.03 27.87 9.26
N LEU A 522 0.44 27.90 10.50
CA LEU A 522 0.75 29.12 11.24
C LEU A 522 2.20 29.08 11.71
N ASP A 523 3.00 30.03 11.23
CA ASP A 523 4.39 30.21 11.67
C ASP A 523 4.46 31.38 12.66
N ILE A 524 5.16 31.18 13.77
CA ILE A 524 5.27 32.13 14.88
C ILE A 524 6.73 32.32 15.26
N ASN A 525 7.19 33.57 15.29
CA ASN A 525 8.55 33.96 15.72
C ASN A 525 8.47 34.83 16.98
N PHE A 526 9.19 34.46 18.07
CA PHE A 526 9.13 35.17 19.33
C PHE A 526 10.40 35.05 20.17
#